data_3e920357c02b4ec768b32fe6989a4a11
#
_entry.id   3e920357c02b4ec768b32fe6989a4a11
#
_cell.length_a   1.000
_cell.length_b   1.000
_cell.length_c   1.000
_cell.angle_alpha   90.00
_cell.angle_beta   90.00
_cell.angle_gamma   90.00
#
_symmetry.space_group_name_H-M   'P 1'
#
loop_
_entity.id
_entity.type
_entity.pdbx_description
1 polymer ?
#
loop_
_entity_poly.entity_id
_entity_poly.type
_entity_poly.pdbx_seq_one_letter_code
_entity_poly.pdbx_strand_id
1 'polypeptide(L)'
;MIIRARTVVPMNGAPIDNGAVAVSGNRIDDLPPGSSLSRAARQSRSAPAGSIVDVGNFGDIKTRNAGEILDLGEQVLLPGLINAHCHLDYTCLRGKIPPQKSFVDWIQAINAEKAALSPKDYFASIQDGFAEARRFGTTTIANLTAFPELTPQIQPPIRTSWFAELIDIRAPERANELVDVAIESLGRARPPGAPWGLAPHALFTASRELFCRCEEISQRDNVLLTTHLAESREEMQMFRDGSGPLYEFLKNIGRPMNDCGNNTPLELFVGALPSTSLRTGSDRALSPWIVAHLNELAESDFEVLERSAPKFHIVHCPRSHNYFGHAPFAFERLRSLGFNICLGTDSLASNDTLSLFDEMRAFQKNVPSVCPEEILRMVTVNPARALRLENALGRVRSGFEADLVAVPCAGSTDVFEQIISCDAAVSWSMVSGNVVASVPGSAGC
;
A
#
# COMPACT_ATOMS: atom_id res chain seq x y z
N MET A 1 -14.35 -16.59 18.21
CA MET A 1 -14.38 -15.36 19.03
C MET A 1 -15.38 -14.38 18.41
N ILE A 2 -16.09 -13.63 19.26
CA ILE A 2 -16.98 -12.55 18.81
C ILE A 2 -16.37 -11.23 19.27
N ILE A 3 -16.15 -10.30 18.36
CA ILE A 3 -15.58 -8.98 18.65
C ILE A 3 -16.75 -7.98 18.55
N ARG A 4 -17.08 -7.32 19.65
CA ARG A 4 -18.12 -6.29 19.72
C ARG A 4 -17.48 -4.91 19.75
N ALA A 5 -18.08 -3.95 19.07
CA ALA A 5 -17.72 -2.54 19.11
C ALA A 5 -18.99 -1.67 19.10
N ARG A 6 -18.87 -0.39 19.50
CA ARG A 6 -19.95 0.58 19.37
C ARG A 6 -20.47 0.65 17.94
N THR A 7 -19.58 0.72 16.97
CA THR A 7 -19.93 0.73 15.55
C THR A 7 -18.97 -0.16 14.76
N VAL A 8 -19.49 -0.94 13.81
CA VAL A 8 -18.69 -1.66 12.80
C VAL A 8 -18.89 -0.97 11.47
N VAL A 9 -17.77 -0.58 10.81
CA VAL A 9 -17.76 -0.01 9.47
C VAL A 9 -17.31 -1.08 8.48
N PRO A 10 -18.25 -1.71 7.73
CA PRO A 10 -17.93 -2.91 6.95
C PRO A 10 -17.29 -2.61 5.58
N MET A 11 -17.35 -1.37 5.08
CA MET A 11 -16.90 -0.93 3.75
C MET A 11 -17.59 -1.61 2.55
N ASN A 12 -18.71 -2.29 2.77
CA ASN A 12 -19.58 -2.88 1.74
C ASN A 12 -21.09 -2.67 2.05
N GLY A 13 -21.38 -1.75 2.94
CA GLY A 13 -22.72 -1.38 3.39
C GLY A 13 -22.64 -0.28 4.44
N ALA A 14 -23.79 0.12 4.97
CA ALA A 14 -23.86 1.14 6.01
C ALA A 14 -23.15 0.69 7.31
N PRO A 15 -22.64 1.64 8.11
CA PRO A 15 -22.14 1.37 9.45
C PRO A 15 -23.21 0.66 10.32
N ILE A 16 -22.75 -0.25 11.17
CA ILE A 16 -23.61 -1.10 12.01
C ILE A 16 -23.42 -0.68 13.46
N ASP A 17 -24.45 -0.02 14.03
CA ASP A 17 -24.44 0.35 15.44
C ASP A 17 -24.57 -0.89 16.34
N ASN A 18 -23.90 -0.85 17.50
CA ASN A 18 -23.76 -2.01 18.39
C ASN A 18 -23.40 -3.25 17.58
N GLY A 19 -22.39 -3.08 16.73
CA GLY A 19 -21.97 -4.09 15.77
C GLY A 19 -21.07 -5.15 16.36
N ALA A 20 -21.02 -6.31 15.71
CA ALA A 20 -20.09 -7.38 16.06
C ALA A 20 -19.61 -8.16 14.84
N VAL A 21 -18.44 -8.76 15.00
CA VAL A 21 -17.78 -9.62 14.01
C VAL A 21 -17.44 -10.95 14.68
N ALA A 22 -17.92 -12.05 14.11
CA ALA A 22 -17.51 -13.39 14.52
C ALA A 22 -16.30 -13.83 13.68
N VAL A 23 -15.24 -14.30 14.35
CA VAL A 23 -13.98 -14.74 13.74
C VAL A 23 -13.75 -16.22 14.04
N SER A 24 -13.37 -17.00 13.02
CA SER A 24 -13.07 -18.42 13.13
C SER A 24 -11.67 -18.68 13.68
N GLY A 25 -11.52 -19.77 14.45
CA GLY A 25 -10.23 -20.43 14.63
C GLY A 25 -9.21 -19.74 15.52
N ASN A 26 -9.54 -18.71 16.31
CA ASN A 26 -8.63 -18.25 17.35
C ASN A 26 -8.80 -19.05 18.63
N ARG A 27 -7.92 -20.02 18.82
CA ARG A 27 -7.52 -20.44 20.15
C ARG A 27 -6.57 -19.38 20.68
N ILE A 28 -6.94 -18.71 21.76
CA ILE A 28 -5.95 -18.18 22.69
C ILE A 28 -5.28 -19.41 23.26
N ASP A 29 -4.08 -19.73 22.80
CA ASP A 29 -3.27 -20.87 23.27
C ASP A 29 -2.65 -20.58 24.65
N ASP A 30 -3.45 -20.02 25.59
CA ASP A 30 -3.10 -19.80 26.99
C ASP A 30 -4.20 -20.31 27.94
N LEU A 31 -4.87 -21.41 27.63
CA LEU A 31 -5.72 -22.10 28.60
C LEU A 31 -5.04 -23.39 29.11
N PRO A 32 -5.04 -23.64 30.43
CA PRO A 32 -4.41 -24.81 31.02
C PRO A 32 -5.10 -26.11 30.53
N PRO A 33 -4.38 -27.23 30.44
CA PRO A 33 -4.91 -28.50 29.97
C PRO A 33 -5.99 -29.04 30.90
N GLY A 34 -7.24 -29.11 30.43
CA GLY A 34 -8.31 -29.73 31.20
C GLY A 34 -9.76 -29.45 30.82
N SER A 35 -10.07 -28.58 29.89
CA SER A 35 -11.47 -28.31 29.51
C SER A 35 -11.96 -29.14 28.32
N SER A 36 -12.87 -30.08 28.60
CA SER A 36 -13.54 -30.94 27.62
C SER A 36 -14.60 -30.14 26.83
N LEU A 37 -14.40 -29.98 25.52
CA LEU A 37 -15.40 -29.48 24.61
C LEU A 37 -16.12 -30.63 23.89
N SER A 38 -17.46 -30.60 23.87
CA SER A 38 -18.36 -31.60 23.35
C SER A 38 -18.27 -31.78 21.82
N ARG A 39 -18.51 -33.02 21.37
CA ARG A 39 -18.39 -33.59 20.01
C ARG A 39 -19.37 -33.04 18.96
N ALA A 40 -20.21 -32.03 19.29
CA ALA A 40 -21.31 -31.56 18.44
C ALA A 40 -20.93 -30.50 17.36
N ALA A 41 -19.68 -30.02 17.32
CA ALA A 41 -19.25 -28.92 16.41
C ALA A 41 -18.56 -29.41 15.11
N ARG A 42 -18.70 -30.68 14.70
CA ARG A 42 -17.90 -31.25 13.61
C ARG A 42 -18.59 -31.38 12.25
N GLN A 43 -19.64 -30.62 11.94
CA GLN A 43 -20.30 -30.72 10.62
C GLN A 43 -20.69 -29.39 9.95
N SER A 44 -20.01 -28.27 10.20
CA SER A 44 -19.98 -27.16 9.24
C SER A 44 -18.64 -27.19 8.53
N ARG A 45 -18.60 -26.96 7.21
CA ARG A 45 -17.35 -26.67 6.48
C ARG A 45 -16.68 -25.53 7.23
N SER A 46 -15.67 -25.83 8.04
CA SER A 46 -15.03 -24.85 8.90
C SER A 46 -14.38 -23.80 8.01
N ALA A 47 -14.79 -22.53 8.17
CA ALA A 47 -14.09 -21.42 7.59
C ALA A 47 -12.60 -21.52 7.95
N PRO A 48 -11.67 -21.08 7.06
CA PRO A 48 -10.25 -21.06 7.37
C PRO A 48 -9.99 -20.37 8.71
N ALA A 49 -9.03 -20.83 9.49
CA ALA A 49 -8.63 -20.15 10.72
C ALA A 49 -8.25 -18.69 10.42
N GLY A 50 -8.70 -17.77 11.26
CA GLY A 50 -8.41 -16.34 11.09
C GLY A 50 -9.32 -15.61 10.09
N SER A 51 -10.43 -16.22 9.64
CA SER A 51 -11.38 -15.56 8.75
C SER A 51 -12.63 -15.07 9.50
N ILE A 52 -13.26 -14.03 8.93
CA ILE A 52 -14.56 -13.52 9.39
C ILE A 52 -15.65 -14.53 9.02
N VAL A 53 -16.42 -14.97 10.00
CA VAL A 53 -17.53 -15.93 9.82
C VAL A 53 -18.85 -15.20 9.61
N ASP A 54 -19.10 -14.16 10.43
CA ASP A 54 -20.36 -13.45 10.45
C ASP A 54 -20.15 -11.99 10.87
N VAL A 55 -21.01 -11.08 10.38
CA VAL A 55 -20.98 -9.64 10.68
C VAL A 55 -22.41 -9.15 10.82
N GLY A 56 -22.70 -8.34 11.83
CA GLY A 56 -24.02 -7.76 12.03
C GLY A 56 -24.19 -7.08 13.38
N ASN A 57 -25.44 -6.85 13.77
CA ASN A 57 -25.75 -6.36 15.11
C ASN A 57 -25.33 -7.40 16.16
N PHE A 58 -24.79 -6.96 17.29
CA PHE A 58 -24.28 -7.83 18.34
C PHE A 58 -25.31 -8.85 18.86
N GLY A 59 -26.57 -8.43 19.04
CA GLY A 59 -27.63 -9.33 19.49
C GLY A 59 -27.80 -10.54 18.57
N ASP A 60 -27.82 -10.29 17.26
CA ASP A 60 -27.99 -11.32 16.25
C ASP A 60 -26.75 -12.20 16.13
N ILE A 61 -25.56 -11.61 16.13
CA ILE A 61 -24.27 -12.34 16.05
C ILE A 61 -24.13 -13.29 17.23
N LYS A 62 -24.45 -12.82 18.44
CA LYS A 62 -24.37 -13.61 19.67
C LYS A 62 -25.33 -14.81 19.66
N THR A 63 -26.49 -14.70 19.02
CA THR A 63 -27.45 -15.81 18.93
C THR A 63 -27.03 -16.88 17.89
N ARG A 64 -26.37 -16.45 16.82
CA ARG A 64 -25.95 -17.35 15.72
C ARG A 64 -24.58 -17.99 15.90
N ASN A 65 -23.73 -17.37 16.72
CA ASN A 65 -22.35 -17.79 16.89
C ASN A 65 -22.04 -18.06 18.37
N ALA A 66 -21.31 -19.14 18.62
CA ALA A 66 -20.78 -19.46 19.95
C ALA A 66 -19.29 -19.05 20.02
N GLY A 67 -18.87 -18.53 21.15
CA GLY A 67 -17.46 -18.20 21.38
C GLY A 67 -17.28 -17.14 22.46
N GLU A 68 -16.04 -16.89 22.82
CA GLU A 68 -15.65 -15.81 23.73
C GLU A 68 -16.01 -14.46 23.11
N ILE A 69 -16.43 -13.52 23.96
CA ILE A 69 -16.79 -12.17 23.54
C ILE A 69 -15.68 -11.22 23.98
N LEU A 70 -15.06 -10.56 23.03
CA LEU A 70 -14.20 -9.41 23.24
C LEU A 70 -15.02 -8.13 23.01
N ASP A 71 -15.30 -7.38 24.07
CA ASP A 71 -16.00 -6.10 23.97
C ASP A 71 -14.98 -4.96 23.92
N LEU A 72 -14.94 -4.26 22.79
CA LEU A 72 -14.04 -3.11 22.58
C LEU A 72 -14.66 -1.79 23.11
N GLY A 73 -15.91 -1.82 23.57
CA GLY A 73 -16.59 -0.65 24.13
C GLY A 73 -16.84 0.44 23.09
N GLU A 74 -16.55 1.69 23.45
CA GLU A 74 -16.73 2.90 22.63
C GLU A 74 -15.65 3.01 21.54
N GLN A 75 -15.62 2.02 20.65
CA GLN A 75 -14.71 1.95 19.52
C GLN A 75 -15.48 1.80 18.19
N VAL A 76 -14.86 2.27 17.11
CA VAL A 76 -15.25 1.93 15.74
C VAL A 76 -14.34 0.81 15.26
N LEU A 77 -14.90 -0.33 14.88
CA LEU A 77 -14.21 -1.46 14.29
C LEU A 77 -14.36 -1.38 12.76
N LEU A 78 -13.22 -1.42 12.06
CA LEU A 78 -13.15 -1.29 10.61
C LEU A 78 -12.12 -2.27 10.03
N PRO A 79 -12.07 -2.46 8.67
CA PRO A 79 -11.01 -3.24 8.05
C PRO A 79 -9.64 -2.66 8.40
N GLY A 80 -8.65 -3.52 8.56
CA GLY A 80 -7.27 -3.10 8.71
C GLY A 80 -6.80 -2.25 7.52
N LEU A 81 -6.02 -1.22 7.82
CA LEU A 81 -5.55 -0.28 6.81
C LEU A 81 -4.48 -0.92 5.93
N ILE A 82 -4.49 -0.58 4.64
CA ILE A 82 -3.57 -1.11 3.62
C ILE A 82 -2.76 0.05 3.06
N ASN A 83 -1.45 0.05 3.34
CA ASN A 83 -0.50 0.99 2.76
C ASN A 83 -0.08 0.52 1.37
N ALA A 84 -0.49 1.26 0.33
CA ALA A 84 -0.31 0.82 -1.06
C ALA A 84 1.08 1.11 -1.64
N HIS A 85 1.90 1.91 -0.96
CA HIS A 85 3.26 2.28 -1.39
C HIS A 85 4.06 2.83 -0.23
N CYS A 86 5.16 2.18 0.10
CA CYS A 86 6.13 2.70 1.05
C CYS A 86 7.52 2.09 0.86
N HIS A 87 8.52 2.69 1.51
CA HIS A 87 9.90 2.23 1.57
C HIS A 87 10.37 2.16 3.02
N LEU A 88 10.13 1.03 3.70
CA LEU A 88 10.54 0.83 5.09
C LEU A 88 12.07 0.85 5.27
N ASP A 89 12.80 0.58 4.18
CA ASP A 89 14.26 0.67 4.11
C ASP A 89 14.77 2.03 4.61
N TYR A 90 13.96 3.09 4.43
CA TYR A 90 14.33 4.47 4.72
C TYR A 90 13.61 5.08 5.92
N THR A 91 13.04 4.27 6.81
CA THR A 91 12.44 4.74 8.07
C THR A 91 13.46 5.52 8.92
N CYS A 92 14.72 5.09 8.92
CA CYS A 92 15.83 5.74 9.64
C CYS A 92 16.21 7.11 9.08
N LEU A 93 15.68 7.52 7.92
CA LEU A 93 15.95 8.81 7.31
C LEU A 93 14.98 9.92 7.73
N ARG A 94 14.03 9.62 8.60
CA ARG A 94 13.07 10.59 9.13
C ARG A 94 13.76 11.86 9.65
N GLY A 95 13.38 13.00 9.08
CA GLY A 95 13.88 14.30 9.49
C GLY A 95 15.34 14.60 9.14
N LYS A 96 16.05 13.66 8.47
CA LYS A 96 17.45 13.90 8.08
C LYS A 96 17.58 14.76 6.83
N ILE A 97 16.58 14.74 5.97
CA ILE A 97 16.58 15.50 4.72
C ILE A 97 15.53 16.60 4.83
N PRO A 98 15.93 17.86 5.07
CA PRO A 98 15.00 18.98 5.02
C PRO A 98 14.55 19.24 3.57
N PRO A 99 13.39 19.92 3.34
CA PRO A 99 12.96 20.29 2.00
C PRO A 99 14.06 20.94 1.18
N GLN A 100 14.30 20.43 -0.01
CA GLN A 100 15.36 20.88 -0.91
C GLN A 100 14.82 21.89 -1.94
N LYS A 101 15.72 22.60 -2.62
CA LYS A 101 15.35 23.58 -3.66
C LYS A 101 14.89 22.90 -4.96
N SER A 102 15.36 21.70 -5.21
CA SER A 102 15.07 20.92 -6.41
C SER A 102 14.96 19.42 -6.08
N PHE A 103 14.32 18.67 -6.96
CA PHE A 103 14.24 17.23 -6.85
C PHE A 103 15.62 16.56 -6.97
N VAL A 104 16.51 17.12 -7.81
CA VAL A 104 17.90 16.65 -7.92
C VAL A 104 18.69 16.86 -6.63
N ASP A 105 18.54 18.03 -5.98
CA ASP A 105 19.20 18.28 -4.69
C ASP A 105 18.74 17.25 -3.65
N TRP A 106 17.45 16.88 -3.66
CA TRP A 106 16.93 15.84 -2.79
C TRP A 106 17.50 14.45 -3.12
N ILE A 107 17.59 14.08 -4.43
CA ILE A 107 18.23 12.82 -4.86
C ILE A 107 19.68 12.76 -4.37
N GLN A 108 20.42 13.86 -4.44
CA GLN A 108 21.81 13.91 -3.96
C GLN A 108 21.87 13.76 -2.44
N ALA A 109 20.99 14.44 -1.71
CA ALA A 109 20.91 14.38 -0.26
C ALA A 109 20.54 12.97 0.24
N ILE A 110 19.51 12.34 -0.32
CA ILE A 110 19.15 10.96 0.07
C ILE A 110 20.27 9.96 -0.26
N ASN A 111 20.95 10.13 -1.41
CA ASN A 111 22.07 9.26 -1.76
C ASN A 111 23.26 9.42 -0.81
N ALA A 112 23.53 10.63 -0.32
CA ALA A 112 24.55 10.87 0.68
C ALA A 112 24.24 10.19 2.02
N GLU A 113 22.98 10.29 2.48
CA GLU A 113 22.52 9.60 3.70
C GLU A 113 22.57 8.07 3.52
N LYS A 114 22.09 7.55 2.39
CA LYS A 114 22.12 6.10 2.07
C LYS A 114 23.54 5.53 2.03
N ALA A 115 24.52 6.29 1.55
CA ALA A 115 25.92 5.85 1.47
C ALA A 115 26.55 5.61 2.85
N ALA A 116 25.99 6.19 3.92
CA ALA A 116 26.45 5.99 5.29
C ALA A 116 25.80 4.78 5.99
N LEU A 117 24.79 4.14 5.38
CA LEU A 117 24.03 3.04 5.98
C LEU A 117 24.63 1.68 5.65
N SER A 118 24.71 0.82 6.65
CA SER A 118 25.06 -0.60 6.51
C SER A 118 23.82 -1.48 6.29
N PRO A 119 23.96 -2.73 5.84
CA PRO A 119 22.85 -3.68 5.77
C PRO A 119 22.10 -3.87 7.10
N LYS A 120 22.82 -3.74 8.23
CA LYS A 120 22.23 -3.81 9.58
C LYS A 120 21.32 -2.60 9.87
N ASP A 121 21.72 -1.42 9.39
CA ASP A 121 20.90 -0.21 9.56
C ASP A 121 19.62 -0.29 8.74
N TYR A 122 19.67 -0.83 7.50
CA TYR A 122 18.48 -1.09 6.70
C TYR A 122 17.55 -2.11 7.35
N PHE A 123 18.11 -3.20 7.90
CA PHE A 123 17.32 -4.20 8.62
C PHE A 123 16.60 -3.57 9.82
N ALA A 124 17.29 -2.79 10.65
CA ALA A 124 16.70 -2.08 11.78
C ALA A 124 15.62 -1.08 11.32
N SER A 125 15.91 -0.31 10.25
CA SER A 125 14.97 0.63 9.62
C SER A 125 13.66 -0.04 9.23
N ILE A 126 13.71 -1.21 8.59
CA ILE A 126 12.53 -1.98 8.19
C ILE A 126 11.74 -2.44 9.43
N GLN A 127 12.41 -2.91 10.48
CA GLN A 127 11.76 -3.34 11.72
C GLN A 127 11.03 -2.18 12.43
N ASP A 128 11.69 -1.02 12.53
CA ASP A 128 11.12 0.19 13.12
C ASP A 128 9.91 0.68 12.29
N GLY A 129 10.02 0.61 10.97
CA GLY A 129 8.93 0.95 10.06
C GLY A 129 7.70 0.04 10.24
N PHE A 130 7.90 -1.27 10.38
CA PHE A 130 6.80 -2.18 10.70
C PHE A 130 6.16 -1.88 12.05
N ALA A 131 6.96 -1.57 13.07
CA ALA A 131 6.45 -1.24 14.40
C ALA A 131 5.56 0.01 14.35
N GLU A 132 5.98 1.03 13.61
CA GLU A 132 5.20 2.25 13.44
C GLU A 132 3.94 2.05 12.60
N ALA A 133 4.05 1.42 11.44
CA ALA A 133 2.90 1.16 10.57
C ALA A 133 1.81 0.38 11.33
N ARG A 134 2.19 -0.64 12.09
CA ARG A 134 1.29 -1.41 12.95
C ARG A 134 0.66 -0.56 14.06
N ARG A 135 1.44 0.33 14.68
CA ARG A 135 0.95 1.25 15.72
C ARG A 135 -0.20 2.12 15.23
N PHE A 136 -0.21 2.47 13.96
CA PHE A 136 -1.25 3.27 13.31
C PHE A 136 -2.24 2.43 12.49
N GLY A 137 -2.41 1.13 12.82
CA GLY A 137 -3.49 0.31 12.27
C GLY A 137 -3.26 -0.23 10.87
N THR A 138 -2.07 -0.09 10.30
CA THR A 138 -1.72 -0.76 9.05
C THR A 138 -1.60 -2.26 9.31
N THR A 139 -2.39 -3.06 8.60
CA THR A 139 -2.37 -4.54 8.68
C THR A 139 -1.76 -5.16 7.44
N THR A 140 -1.74 -4.40 6.33
CA THR A 140 -1.16 -4.84 5.06
C THR A 140 -0.33 -3.70 4.46
N ILE A 141 0.83 -4.03 3.90
CA ILE A 141 1.76 -3.06 3.34
C ILE A 141 2.35 -3.54 2.00
N ALA A 142 2.36 -2.67 1.01
CA ALA A 142 3.13 -2.82 -0.22
C ALA A 142 4.48 -2.12 -0.02
N ASN A 143 5.52 -2.89 0.31
CA ASN A 143 6.85 -2.34 0.60
C ASN A 143 7.79 -2.53 -0.57
N LEU A 144 8.30 -1.42 -1.09
CA LEU A 144 9.40 -1.43 -2.05
C LEU A 144 10.71 -1.52 -1.29
N THR A 145 11.57 -2.46 -1.68
CA THR A 145 12.89 -2.63 -1.07
C THR A 145 13.99 -2.64 -2.12
N ALA A 146 15.03 -1.83 -1.88
CA ALA A 146 16.25 -1.83 -2.67
C ALA A 146 17.17 -3.03 -2.31
N PHE A 147 16.81 -3.81 -1.27
CA PHE A 147 17.61 -4.91 -0.74
C PHE A 147 16.77 -6.21 -0.62
N PRO A 148 16.31 -6.76 -1.75
CA PRO A 148 15.48 -7.96 -1.72
C PRO A 148 16.17 -9.16 -1.04
N GLU A 149 17.52 -9.19 -1.01
CA GLU A 149 18.32 -10.20 -0.33
C GLU A 149 18.21 -10.17 1.21
N LEU A 150 17.74 -9.07 1.80
CA LEU A 150 17.49 -9.00 3.24
C LEU A 150 16.14 -9.62 3.63
N THR A 151 15.19 -9.68 2.70
CA THR A 151 13.81 -10.10 2.99
C THR A 151 13.70 -11.52 3.58
N PRO A 152 14.52 -12.53 3.21
CA PRO A 152 14.48 -13.85 3.86
C PRO A 152 14.80 -13.85 5.35
N GLN A 153 15.47 -12.81 5.85
CA GLN A 153 15.84 -12.67 7.26
C GLN A 153 14.77 -11.93 8.08
N ILE A 154 13.76 -11.37 7.41
CA ILE A 154 12.70 -10.55 8.01
C ILE A 154 11.45 -11.39 8.19
N GLN A 155 10.92 -11.40 9.41
CA GLN A 155 9.59 -11.94 9.70
C GLN A 155 8.61 -10.76 9.87
N PRO A 156 7.82 -10.44 8.83
CA PRO A 156 6.92 -9.30 8.89
C PRO A 156 5.84 -9.53 9.96
N PRO A 157 5.60 -8.57 10.87
CA PRO A 157 4.55 -8.69 11.89
C PRO A 157 3.16 -8.40 11.35
N ILE A 158 3.07 -7.92 10.11
CA ILE A 158 1.84 -7.63 9.35
C ILE A 158 1.97 -8.20 7.95
N ARG A 159 0.86 -8.32 7.25
CA ARG A 159 0.84 -8.81 5.86
C ARG A 159 1.66 -7.89 4.96
N THR A 160 2.63 -8.46 4.25
CA THR A 160 3.56 -7.68 3.43
C THR A 160 3.62 -8.22 2.01
N SER A 161 3.34 -7.34 1.05
CA SER A 161 3.66 -7.55 -0.36
C SER A 161 5.00 -6.88 -0.63
N TRP A 162 6.03 -7.69 -0.80
CA TRP A 162 7.37 -7.21 -1.11
C TRP A 162 7.50 -6.90 -2.60
N PHE A 163 8.03 -5.73 -2.92
CA PHE A 163 8.42 -5.34 -4.27
C PHE A 163 9.92 -5.13 -4.32
N ALA A 164 10.63 -5.85 -5.20
CA ALA A 164 12.04 -5.59 -5.45
C ALA A 164 12.20 -4.33 -6.28
N GLU A 165 12.80 -3.30 -5.72
CA GLU A 165 13.15 -2.08 -6.44
C GLU A 165 14.37 -2.32 -7.32
N LEU A 166 14.24 -2.02 -8.62
CA LEU A 166 15.23 -2.35 -9.64
C LEU A 166 15.69 -1.08 -10.37
N ILE A 167 16.99 -0.88 -10.41
CA ILE A 167 17.67 0.25 -11.04
C ILE A 167 18.81 -0.28 -11.88
N ASP A 168 18.83 0.00 -13.18
CA ASP A 168 19.87 -0.46 -14.11
C ASP A 168 20.48 0.67 -14.96
N ILE A 169 20.20 1.91 -14.63
CA ILE A 169 20.60 3.12 -15.39
C ILE A 169 22.09 3.12 -15.82
N ARG A 170 22.98 2.48 -15.05
CA ARG A 170 24.42 2.41 -15.34
C ARG A 170 24.86 1.14 -16.07
N ALA A 171 23.98 0.15 -16.15
CA ALA A 171 24.24 -1.16 -16.74
C ALA A 171 22.96 -1.79 -17.30
N PRO A 172 22.33 -1.17 -18.33
CA PRO A 172 21.06 -1.67 -18.91
C PRO A 172 21.16 -3.11 -19.44
N GLU A 173 22.36 -3.54 -19.84
CA GLU A 173 22.63 -4.90 -20.29
C GLU A 173 22.44 -5.96 -19.21
N ARG A 174 22.38 -5.57 -17.93
CA ARG A 174 22.15 -6.45 -16.78
C ARG A 174 20.69 -6.60 -16.36
N ALA A 175 19.76 -6.03 -17.12
CA ALA A 175 18.32 -6.06 -16.76
C ALA A 175 17.80 -7.47 -16.43
N ASN A 176 18.18 -8.48 -17.27
CA ASN A 176 17.77 -9.87 -17.02
C ASN A 176 18.35 -10.43 -15.71
N GLU A 177 19.63 -10.22 -15.46
CA GLU A 177 20.31 -10.68 -14.25
C GLU A 177 19.68 -10.06 -12.98
N LEU A 178 19.41 -8.75 -13.00
CA LEU A 178 18.78 -8.05 -11.88
C LEU A 178 17.39 -8.63 -11.56
N VAL A 179 16.58 -8.87 -12.57
CA VAL A 179 15.24 -9.45 -12.38
C VAL A 179 15.33 -10.87 -11.84
N ASP A 180 16.23 -11.70 -12.39
CA ASP A 180 16.39 -13.10 -11.94
C ASP A 180 16.86 -13.18 -10.48
N VAL A 181 17.80 -12.32 -10.05
CA VAL A 181 18.24 -12.21 -8.65
C VAL A 181 17.12 -11.76 -7.73
N ALA A 182 16.31 -10.78 -8.16
CA ALA A 182 15.17 -10.30 -7.40
C ALA A 182 14.12 -11.41 -7.19
N ILE A 183 13.79 -12.15 -8.24
CA ILE A 183 12.84 -13.27 -8.19
C ILE A 183 13.33 -14.35 -7.21
N GLU A 184 14.61 -14.72 -7.28
CA GLU A 184 15.19 -15.71 -6.38
C GLU A 184 15.14 -15.27 -4.92
N SER A 185 15.51 -14.02 -4.65
CA SER A 185 15.51 -13.44 -3.29
C SER A 185 14.11 -13.38 -2.69
N LEU A 186 13.14 -12.81 -3.41
CA LEU A 186 11.77 -12.69 -2.94
C LEU A 186 11.06 -14.05 -2.89
N GLY A 187 11.37 -14.95 -3.80
CA GLY A 187 10.81 -16.32 -3.80
C GLY A 187 11.12 -17.10 -2.53
N ARG A 188 12.27 -16.84 -1.89
CA ARG A 188 12.67 -17.45 -0.62
C ARG A 188 11.99 -16.84 0.61
N ALA A 189 11.55 -15.58 0.50
CA ALA A 189 11.06 -14.79 1.64
C ALA A 189 9.56 -14.91 1.87
N ARG A 190 8.78 -15.31 0.88
CA ARG A 190 7.32 -15.20 0.90
C ARG A 190 6.61 -16.47 1.33
N PRO A 191 5.50 -16.37 2.09
CA PRO A 191 4.56 -17.48 2.23
C PRO A 191 3.97 -17.89 0.87
N PRO A 192 3.66 -19.18 0.64
CA PRO A 192 2.98 -19.62 -0.57
C PRO A 192 1.68 -18.83 -0.80
N GLY A 193 1.49 -18.32 -2.02
CA GLY A 193 0.28 -17.57 -2.39
C GLY A 193 0.26 -16.09 -1.98
N ALA A 194 1.22 -15.59 -1.19
CA ALA A 194 1.30 -14.17 -0.87
C ALA A 194 1.68 -13.35 -2.13
N PRO A 195 0.98 -12.23 -2.42
CA PRO A 195 1.33 -11.35 -3.52
C PRO A 195 2.71 -10.72 -3.30
N TRP A 196 3.43 -10.57 -4.39
CA TRP A 196 4.74 -9.92 -4.44
C TRP A 196 4.93 -9.26 -5.78
N GLY A 197 5.96 -8.43 -5.94
CA GLY A 197 6.12 -7.68 -7.17
C GLY A 197 7.55 -7.31 -7.51
N LEU A 198 7.68 -6.77 -8.72
CA LEU A 198 8.87 -6.12 -9.22
C LEU A 198 8.57 -4.62 -9.36
N ALA A 199 9.55 -3.81 -9.03
CA ALA A 199 9.47 -2.36 -9.08
C ALA A 199 10.62 -1.80 -9.92
N PRO A 200 10.56 -1.80 -11.27
CA PRO A 200 11.43 -0.92 -12.05
C PRO A 200 11.20 0.50 -11.56
N HIS A 201 12.22 1.09 -10.91
CA HIS A 201 12.07 2.25 -10.03
C HIS A 201 11.33 3.42 -10.68
N ALA A 202 11.89 4.01 -11.73
CA ALA A 202 11.30 5.10 -12.50
C ALA A 202 11.90 5.12 -13.91
N LEU A 203 11.25 5.76 -14.88
CA LEU A 203 11.76 5.87 -16.25
C LEU A 203 13.14 6.52 -16.36
N PHE A 204 13.48 7.38 -15.41
CA PHE A 204 14.77 8.05 -15.41
C PHE A 204 15.91 7.23 -14.77
N THR A 205 15.62 6.09 -14.12
CA THR A 205 16.58 5.20 -13.45
C THR A 205 16.54 3.75 -13.89
N ALA A 206 15.53 3.36 -14.64
CA ALA A 206 15.33 2.01 -15.15
C ALA A 206 15.23 2.04 -16.68
N SER A 207 15.93 1.13 -17.35
CA SER A 207 15.94 1.01 -18.80
C SER A 207 14.61 0.48 -19.33
N ARG A 208 14.34 0.73 -20.61
CA ARG A 208 13.20 0.13 -21.30
C ARG A 208 13.25 -1.40 -21.27
N GLU A 209 14.44 -1.97 -21.40
CA GLU A 209 14.71 -3.39 -21.35
C GLU A 209 14.29 -3.97 -20.00
N LEU A 210 14.58 -3.27 -18.91
CA LEU A 210 14.17 -3.67 -17.56
C LEU A 210 12.65 -3.64 -17.39
N PHE A 211 11.99 -2.58 -17.86
CA PHE A 211 10.51 -2.50 -17.86
C PHE A 211 9.88 -3.65 -18.65
N CYS A 212 10.36 -3.91 -19.88
CA CYS A 212 9.87 -5.01 -20.70
C CYS A 212 10.07 -6.36 -20.03
N ARG A 213 11.24 -6.60 -19.43
CA ARG A 213 11.52 -7.86 -18.72
C ARG A 213 10.62 -8.06 -17.50
N CYS A 214 10.41 -7.03 -16.71
CA CYS A 214 9.46 -7.08 -15.58
C CYS A 214 8.03 -7.42 -16.06
N GLU A 215 7.60 -6.86 -17.17
CA GLU A 215 6.29 -7.11 -17.74
C GLU A 215 6.14 -8.55 -18.27
N GLU A 216 7.15 -9.10 -18.95
CA GLU A 216 7.19 -10.51 -19.36
C GLU A 216 7.03 -11.46 -18.16
N ILE A 217 7.77 -11.20 -17.07
CA ILE A 217 7.68 -11.98 -15.82
C ILE A 217 6.28 -11.83 -15.20
N SER A 218 5.74 -10.62 -15.15
CA SER A 218 4.41 -10.39 -14.62
C SER A 218 3.34 -11.17 -15.38
N GLN A 219 3.41 -11.21 -16.70
CA GLN A 219 2.48 -11.97 -17.54
C GLN A 219 2.63 -13.48 -17.38
N ARG A 220 3.86 -13.97 -17.26
CA ARG A 220 4.16 -15.39 -17.12
C ARG A 220 3.78 -15.93 -15.74
N ASP A 221 4.16 -15.23 -14.68
CA ASP A 221 4.15 -15.71 -13.30
C ASP A 221 3.09 -15.02 -12.43
N ASN A 222 2.25 -14.17 -13.01
CA ASN A 222 1.20 -13.38 -12.33
C ASN A 222 1.75 -12.47 -11.21
N VAL A 223 2.95 -11.88 -11.43
CA VAL A 223 3.64 -11.01 -10.49
C VAL A 223 3.08 -9.59 -10.57
N LEU A 224 2.97 -8.89 -9.45
CA LEU A 224 2.58 -7.47 -9.41
C LEU A 224 3.71 -6.59 -9.94
N LEU A 225 3.35 -5.44 -10.51
CA LEU A 225 4.30 -4.43 -10.97
C LEU A 225 4.00 -3.08 -10.35
N THR A 226 5.04 -2.35 -9.94
CA THR A 226 4.90 -0.97 -9.50
C THR A 226 6.06 -0.11 -10.02
N THR A 227 5.84 1.19 -10.15
CA THR A 227 6.86 2.15 -10.57
C THR A 227 6.50 3.56 -10.09
N HIS A 228 7.49 4.42 -9.92
CA HIS A 228 7.32 5.86 -9.76
C HIS A 228 7.18 6.50 -11.15
N LEU A 229 6.19 7.35 -11.33
CA LEU A 229 5.92 7.95 -12.63
C LEU A 229 5.41 9.37 -12.49
N ALA A 230 5.94 10.27 -13.31
CA ALA A 230 5.55 11.67 -13.34
C ALA A 230 5.55 12.30 -11.93
N GLU A 231 6.58 11.99 -11.16
CA GLU A 231 6.69 12.39 -9.76
C GLU A 231 6.99 13.88 -9.64
N SER A 232 7.90 14.40 -10.47
CA SER A 232 8.40 15.77 -10.32
C SER A 232 8.35 16.57 -11.63
N ARG A 233 8.33 17.91 -11.47
CA ARG A 233 8.47 18.84 -12.61
C ARG A 233 9.78 18.62 -13.37
N GLU A 234 10.83 18.23 -12.68
CA GLU A 234 12.13 17.98 -13.30
C GLU A 234 12.11 16.72 -14.16
N GLU A 235 11.36 15.68 -13.74
CA GLU A 235 11.11 14.48 -14.57
C GLU A 235 10.30 14.87 -15.83
N MET A 236 9.23 15.64 -15.68
CA MET A 236 8.46 16.15 -16.81
C MET A 236 9.34 16.96 -17.77
N GLN A 237 10.14 17.89 -17.25
CA GLN A 237 11.02 18.73 -18.05
C GLN A 237 12.09 17.91 -18.78
N MET A 238 12.66 16.92 -18.11
CA MET A 238 13.65 16.01 -18.70
C MET A 238 13.07 15.28 -19.92
N PHE A 239 11.96 14.62 -19.75
CA PHE A 239 11.42 13.77 -20.81
C PHE A 239 10.73 14.57 -21.92
N ARG A 240 9.97 15.60 -21.57
CA ARG A 240 9.25 16.40 -22.56
C ARG A 240 10.15 17.38 -23.32
N ASP A 241 11.05 18.07 -22.58
CA ASP A 241 11.81 19.18 -23.14
C ASP A 241 13.29 18.83 -23.41
N GLY A 242 13.80 17.66 -22.97
CA GLY A 242 15.19 17.26 -23.09
C GLY A 242 16.14 18.21 -22.35
N SER A 243 15.72 18.76 -21.21
CA SER A 243 16.45 19.80 -20.48
C SER A 243 16.14 19.72 -18.97
N GLY A 244 16.77 20.63 -18.21
CA GLY A 244 16.50 20.80 -16.79
C GLY A 244 17.51 20.09 -15.87
N PRO A 245 17.40 20.35 -14.54
CA PRO A 245 18.37 19.86 -13.57
C PRO A 245 18.52 18.34 -13.58
N LEU A 246 17.42 17.60 -13.65
CA LEU A 246 17.43 16.13 -13.68
C LEU A 246 18.07 15.59 -14.96
N TYR A 247 17.79 16.22 -16.11
CA TYR A 247 18.41 15.89 -17.39
C TYR A 247 19.93 16.02 -17.31
N GLU A 248 20.42 17.18 -16.84
CA GLU A 248 21.87 17.44 -16.75
C GLU A 248 22.55 16.52 -15.72
N PHE A 249 21.93 16.30 -14.58
CA PHE A 249 22.46 15.39 -13.55
C PHE A 249 22.63 13.95 -14.11
N LEU A 250 21.60 13.41 -14.74
CA LEU A 250 21.61 12.04 -15.25
C LEU A 250 22.55 11.88 -16.44
N LYS A 251 22.60 12.86 -17.34
CA LYS A 251 23.55 12.91 -18.44
C LYS A 251 25.01 12.88 -17.95
N ASN A 252 25.32 13.67 -16.90
CA ASN A 252 26.64 13.73 -16.32
C ASN A 252 27.10 12.43 -15.66
N ILE A 253 26.17 11.60 -15.18
CA ILE A 253 26.51 10.26 -14.66
C ILE A 253 26.46 9.15 -15.73
N GLY A 254 26.27 9.53 -17.01
CA GLY A 254 26.36 8.62 -18.15
C GLY A 254 25.06 7.93 -18.56
N ARG A 255 23.88 8.41 -18.11
CA ARG A 255 22.60 7.89 -18.60
C ARG A 255 22.45 8.19 -20.11
N PRO A 256 22.04 7.22 -20.94
CA PRO A 256 21.60 7.50 -22.31
C PRO A 256 20.38 8.43 -22.31
N MET A 257 20.41 9.51 -23.10
CA MET A 257 19.38 10.55 -23.12
C MET A 257 18.53 10.54 -24.40
N ASN A 258 18.55 9.46 -25.16
CA ASN A 258 17.89 9.33 -26.45
C ASN A 258 16.36 9.19 -26.37
N ASP A 259 15.82 8.98 -25.18
CA ASP A 259 14.38 8.93 -24.87
C ASP A 259 13.81 10.27 -24.36
N CYS A 260 14.65 11.30 -24.28
CA CYS A 260 14.29 12.62 -23.76
C CYS A 260 13.96 13.62 -24.89
N GLY A 261 13.15 14.64 -24.58
CA GLY A 261 12.88 15.80 -25.42
C GLY A 261 11.69 15.67 -26.38
N ASN A 262 10.85 14.64 -26.26
CA ASN A 262 9.76 14.45 -27.22
C ASN A 262 8.43 14.01 -26.59
N ASN A 263 8.44 13.43 -25.40
CA ASN A 263 7.26 12.81 -24.78
C ASN A 263 7.18 13.17 -23.31
N THR A 264 5.99 13.17 -22.75
CA THR A 264 5.83 13.21 -21.30
C THR A 264 6.27 11.87 -20.67
N PRO A 265 6.55 11.81 -19.37
CA PRO A 265 6.80 10.54 -18.68
C PRO A 265 5.67 9.51 -18.92
N LEU A 266 4.40 9.97 -18.89
CA LEU A 266 3.25 9.08 -19.10
C LEU A 266 3.18 8.57 -20.54
N GLU A 267 3.40 9.41 -21.55
CA GLU A 267 3.43 9.00 -22.96
C GLU A 267 4.52 7.94 -23.18
N LEU A 268 5.70 8.14 -22.61
CA LEU A 268 6.78 7.15 -22.66
C LEU A 268 6.40 5.84 -21.99
N PHE A 269 5.84 5.90 -20.78
CA PHE A 269 5.41 4.72 -20.05
C PHE A 269 4.39 3.91 -20.84
N VAL A 270 3.34 4.56 -21.35
CA VAL A 270 2.29 3.89 -22.13
C VAL A 270 2.82 3.39 -23.49
N GLY A 271 3.73 4.15 -24.13
CA GLY A 271 4.28 3.79 -25.44
C GLY A 271 5.41 2.75 -25.40
N ALA A 272 6.10 2.62 -24.28
CA ALA A 272 7.25 1.73 -24.14
C ALA A 272 6.87 0.27 -23.85
N LEU A 273 5.69 0.04 -23.26
CA LEU A 273 5.31 -1.28 -22.76
C LEU A 273 4.52 -2.08 -23.81
N PRO A 274 4.90 -3.33 -24.08
CA PRO A 274 4.21 -4.21 -25.01
C PRO A 274 2.72 -4.42 -24.68
N SER A 275 2.37 -4.41 -23.41
CA SER A 275 1.01 -4.62 -22.91
C SER A 275 0.11 -3.41 -23.01
N THR A 276 0.69 -2.21 -23.04
CA THR A 276 -0.06 -0.95 -23.19
C THR A 276 -0.33 -0.61 -24.65
N SER A 277 0.37 -1.28 -25.59
CA SER A 277 0.04 -1.13 -27.01
C SER A 277 -1.38 -1.61 -27.26
N LEU A 278 -2.22 -0.74 -27.79
CA LEU A 278 -3.62 -0.92 -28.20
C LEU A 278 -3.82 -2.12 -29.15
N ARG A 279 -3.53 -3.34 -28.70
CA ARG A 279 -3.87 -4.56 -29.43
C ARG A 279 -5.31 -4.92 -29.08
N THR A 280 -6.22 -4.43 -29.92
CA THR A 280 -7.55 -4.99 -30.06
C THR A 280 -7.44 -6.50 -30.32
N GLY A 281 -7.88 -7.32 -29.37
CA GLY A 281 -8.19 -8.72 -29.66
C GLY A 281 -7.42 -9.83 -28.92
N SER A 282 -6.91 -9.62 -27.72
CA SER A 282 -6.55 -10.75 -26.86
C SER A 282 -7.24 -10.65 -25.50
N ASP A 283 -8.02 -11.69 -25.16
CA ASP A 283 -8.72 -11.88 -23.87
C ASP A 283 -7.79 -12.06 -22.65
N ARG A 284 -6.51 -11.71 -22.75
CA ARG A 284 -5.59 -11.68 -21.61
C ARG A 284 -5.72 -10.32 -20.94
N ALA A 285 -6.37 -10.33 -19.78
CA ALA A 285 -6.31 -9.21 -18.86
C ALA A 285 -4.84 -8.83 -18.65
N LEU A 286 -4.48 -7.62 -19.09
CA LEU A 286 -3.15 -7.07 -18.90
C LEU A 286 -2.86 -7.00 -17.40
N SER A 287 -1.62 -7.26 -17.02
CA SER A 287 -1.19 -7.12 -15.63
C SER A 287 -1.35 -5.65 -15.22
N PRO A 288 -2.24 -5.30 -14.31
CA PRO A 288 -2.41 -3.92 -13.92
C PRO A 288 -1.19 -3.46 -13.15
N TRP A 289 -0.56 -2.42 -13.65
CA TRP A 289 0.48 -1.70 -12.98
C TRP A 289 -0.08 -0.95 -11.76
N ILE A 290 0.75 -0.79 -10.74
CA ILE A 290 0.54 0.12 -9.62
C ILE A 290 1.50 1.28 -9.83
N VAL A 291 0.99 2.46 -10.14
CA VAL A 291 1.79 3.65 -10.46
C VAL A 291 1.76 4.59 -9.26
N ALA A 292 2.91 4.84 -8.67
CA ALA A 292 3.06 5.81 -7.61
C ALA A 292 3.18 7.24 -8.16
N HIS A 293 2.67 8.21 -7.41
CA HIS A 293 2.69 9.65 -7.62
C HIS A 293 1.74 10.15 -8.69
N LEU A 294 2.15 10.17 -9.96
CA LEU A 294 1.40 10.78 -11.07
C LEU A 294 1.03 12.25 -10.76
N ASN A 295 1.99 12.99 -10.19
CA ASN A 295 1.82 14.36 -9.72
C ASN A 295 1.82 15.39 -10.85
N GLU A 296 2.69 15.17 -11.84
CA GLU A 296 2.94 16.13 -12.92
C GLU A 296 2.38 15.57 -14.24
N LEU A 297 1.23 16.07 -14.66
CA LEU A 297 0.55 15.68 -15.89
C LEU A 297 0.35 16.89 -16.81
N ALA A 298 0.66 16.71 -18.09
CA ALA A 298 0.31 17.65 -19.15
C ALA A 298 -1.14 17.43 -19.60
N GLU A 299 -1.72 18.37 -20.34
CA GLU A 299 -3.08 18.23 -20.87
C GLU A 299 -3.19 17.04 -21.85
N SER A 300 -2.13 16.81 -22.66
CA SER A 300 -2.06 15.64 -23.57
C SER A 300 -2.08 14.31 -22.83
N ASP A 301 -1.59 14.25 -21.59
CA ASP A 301 -1.59 13.02 -20.80
C ASP A 301 -3.01 12.53 -20.50
N PHE A 302 -3.95 13.44 -20.31
CA PHE A 302 -5.35 13.05 -20.04
C PHE A 302 -6.00 12.39 -21.25
N GLU A 303 -5.62 12.78 -22.47
CA GLU A 303 -6.08 12.10 -23.71
C GLU A 303 -5.51 10.67 -23.79
N VAL A 304 -4.24 10.49 -23.36
CA VAL A 304 -3.61 9.16 -23.26
C VAL A 304 -4.31 8.31 -22.22
N LEU A 305 -4.57 8.87 -21.02
CA LEU A 305 -5.25 8.19 -19.93
C LEU A 305 -6.68 7.78 -20.29
N GLU A 306 -7.41 8.62 -21.03
CA GLU A 306 -8.76 8.31 -21.48
C GLU A 306 -8.79 7.09 -22.41
N ARG A 307 -7.83 6.99 -23.33
CA ARG A 307 -7.71 5.89 -24.32
C ARG A 307 -7.07 4.63 -23.71
N SER A 308 -6.39 4.73 -22.56
CA SER A 308 -5.70 3.60 -21.92
C SER A 308 -6.70 2.57 -21.40
N ALA A 309 -6.55 1.32 -21.80
CA ALA A 309 -7.30 0.18 -21.28
C ALA A 309 -6.40 -1.07 -21.28
N PRO A 310 -6.36 -1.86 -20.21
CA PRO A 310 -7.01 -1.60 -18.92
C PRO A 310 -6.34 -0.46 -18.14
N LYS A 311 -7.10 0.13 -17.20
CA LYS A 311 -6.59 1.18 -16.32
C LYS A 311 -5.63 0.57 -15.29
N PHE A 312 -4.47 1.19 -15.11
CA PHE A 312 -3.57 0.88 -14.01
C PHE A 312 -4.11 1.45 -12.67
N HIS A 313 -3.53 1.02 -11.56
CA HIS A 313 -3.84 1.58 -10.24
C HIS A 313 -2.91 2.76 -9.95
N ILE A 314 -3.41 3.78 -9.26
CA ILE A 314 -2.64 4.96 -8.87
C ILE A 314 -2.48 4.96 -7.36
N VAL A 315 -1.27 5.24 -6.87
CA VAL A 315 -1.02 5.48 -5.45
C VAL A 315 -0.54 6.91 -5.28
N HIS A 316 -1.34 7.72 -4.61
CA HIS A 316 -0.98 9.07 -4.21
C HIS A 316 -0.43 9.07 -2.79
N CYS A 317 0.63 9.84 -2.54
CA CYS A 317 1.27 10.00 -1.24
C CYS A 317 1.18 11.46 -0.80
N PRO A 318 0.06 11.88 -0.16
CA PRO A 318 -0.26 13.28 0.08
C PRO A 318 0.81 14.08 0.84
N ARG A 319 1.44 13.46 1.83
CA ARG A 319 2.44 14.14 2.67
C ARG A 319 3.77 14.28 1.94
N SER A 320 4.23 13.25 1.22
CA SER A 320 5.39 13.34 0.34
C SER A 320 5.15 14.37 -0.78
N HIS A 321 3.95 14.38 -1.37
CA HIS A 321 3.53 15.40 -2.34
C HIS A 321 3.64 16.83 -1.77
N ASN A 322 3.18 17.04 -0.55
CA ASN A 322 3.28 18.33 0.13
C ASN A 322 4.73 18.72 0.49
N TYR A 323 5.56 17.71 0.86
CA TYR A 323 6.98 17.92 1.16
C TYR A 323 7.74 18.49 -0.04
N PHE A 324 7.47 17.99 -1.25
CA PHE A 324 8.07 18.50 -2.49
C PHE A 324 7.38 19.76 -3.03
N GLY A 325 6.20 20.11 -2.56
CA GLY A 325 5.44 21.27 -3.02
C GLY A 325 4.97 21.16 -4.46
N HIS A 326 4.52 19.96 -4.86
CA HIS A 326 3.98 19.70 -6.19
C HIS A 326 2.70 20.49 -6.47
N ALA A 327 2.34 20.61 -7.76
CA ALA A 327 1.06 21.15 -8.19
C ALA A 327 -0.11 20.30 -7.64
N PRO A 328 -1.32 20.85 -7.51
CA PRO A 328 -2.47 20.08 -7.01
C PRO A 328 -2.66 18.77 -7.77
N PHE A 329 -2.80 17.66 -7.03
CA PHE A 329 -3.04 16.34 -7.62
C PHE A 329 -4.37 16.31 -8.38
N ALA A 330 -4.36 15.81 -9.61
CA ALA A 330 -5.50 15.84 -10.52
C ALA A 330 -6.60 14.80 -10.18
N PHE A 331 -6.93 14.66 -8.90
CA PHE A 331 -7.80 13.61 -8.36
C PHE A 331 -9.13 13.48 -9.10
N GLU A 332 -9.88 14.59 -9.26
CA GLU A 332 -11.22 14.56 -9.84
C GLU A 332 -11.21 14.11 -11.32
N ARG A 333 -10.19 14.51 -12.06
CA ARG A 333 -10.04 14.09 -13.47
C ARG A 333 -9.69 12.59 -13.55
N LEU A 334 -8.73 12.12 -12.75
CA LEU A 334 -8.32 10.71 -12.71
C LEU A 334 -9.48 9.82 -12.23
N ARG A 335 -10.22 10.26 -11.22
CA ARG A 335 -11.43 9.58 -10.74
C ARG A 335 -12.50 9.49 -11.82
N SER A 336 -12.79 10.58 -12.53
CA SER A 336 -13.80 10.61 -13.60
C SER A 336 -13.44 9.69 -14.78
N LEU A 337 -12.14 9.46 -15.03
CA LEU A 337 -11.64 8.51 -16.00
C LEU A 337 -11.67 7.04 -15.51
N GLY A 338 -12.14 6.79 -14.28
CA GLY A 338 -12.34 5.45 -13.73
C GLY A 338 -11.09 4.79 -13.15
N PHE A 339 -10.04 5.56 -12.84
CA PHE A 339 -8.86 5.02 -12.16
C PHE A 339 -9.14 4.61 -10.72
N ASN A 340 -8.54 3.52 -10.29
CA ASN A 340 -8.54 3.09 -8.90
C ASN A 340 -7.41 3.83 -8.17
N ILE A 341 -7.75 4.77 -7.30
CA ILE A 341 -6.81 5.62 -6.58
C ILE A 341 -6.68 5.12 -5.14
N CYS A 342 -5.44 4.91 -4.72
CA CYS A 342 -5.04 4.46 -3.38
C CYS A 342 -4.19 5.55 -2.70
N LEU A 343 -4.02 5.46 -1.37
CA LEU A 343 -3.03 6.23 -0.65
C LEU A 343 -1.85 5.34 -0.22
N GLY A 344 -0.68 5.94 -0.15
CA GLY A 344 0.55 5.40 0.39
C GLY A 344 1.30 6.44 1.21
N THR A 345 2.28 6.00 1.98
CA THR A 345 3.08 6.91 2.82
C THR A 345 4.39 7.35 2.18
N ASP A 346 4.80 6.66 1.12
CA ASP A 346 6.14 6.81 0.57
C ASP A 346 7.23 6.50 1.62
N SER A 347 8.44 7.04 1.46
CA SER A 347 9.54 6.90 2.41
C SER A 347 9.54 7.98 3.48
N LEU A 348 10.14 7.71 4.64
CA LEU A 348 10.37 8.74 5.66
C LEU A 348 11.55 9.67 5.33
N ALA A 349 12.09 9.58 4.12
CA ALA A 349 12.99 10.59 3.56
C ALA A 349 12.25 11.84 3.03
N SER A 350 10.95 11.67 2.69
CA SER A 350 10.05 12.73 2.22
C SER A 350 8.75 12.85 3.06
N ASN A 351 8.70 12.13 4.18
CA ASN A 351 7.57 12.11 5.11
C ASN A 351 8.08 12.02 6.55
N ASP A 352 7.24 12.29 7.53
CA ASP A 352 7.58 12.23 8.96
C ASP A 352 6.81 11.14 9.72
N THR A 353 5.91 10.41 9.05
CA THR A 353 5.10 9.36 9.67
C THR A 353 4.68 8.27 8.65
N LEU A 354 4.50 7.04 9.15
CA LEU A 354 3.87 5.94 8.40
C LEU A 354 2.37 5.78 8.72
N SER A 355 1.75 6.81 9.30
CA SER A 355 0.33 6.83 9.62
C SER A 355 -0.52 7.10 8.38
N LEU A 356 -1.34 6.13 7.97
CA LEU A 356 -2.34 6.34 6.93
C LEU A 356 -3.45 7.30 7.35
N PHE A 357 -3.69 7.50 8.66
CA PHE A 357 -4.60 8.55 9.12
C PHE A 357 -4.06 9.94 8.79
N ASP A 358 -2.76 10.15 8.92
CA ASP A 358 -2.12 11.42 8.54
C ASP A 358 -2.18 11.65 7.03
N GLU A 359 -2.04 10.59 6.22
CA GLU A 359 -2.21 10.68 4.77
C GLU A 359 -3.66 11.01 4.39
N MET A 360 -4.64 10.37 5.02
CA MET A 360 -6.06 10.68 4.78
C MET A 360 -6.39 12.13 5.13
N ARG A 361 -5.91 12.65 6.28
CA ARG A 361 -6.10 14.07 6.66
C ARG A 361 -5.41 15.03 5.71
N ALA A 362 -4.18 14.71 5.28
CA ALA A 362 -3.47 15.52 4.29
C ALA A 362 -4.21 15.53 2.95
N PHE A 363 -4.73 14.38 2.52
CA PHE A 363 -5.54 14.28 1.30
C PHE A 363 -6.84 15.08 1.41
N GLN A 364 -7.60 14.93 2.50
CA GLN A 364 -8.85 15.67 2.75
C GLN A 364 -8.62 17.18 2.72
N LYS A 365 -7.50 17.64 3.30
CA LYS A 365 -7.12 19.07 3.27
C LYS A 365 -6.85 19.55 1.85
N ASN A 366 -6.18 18.73 1.04
CA ASN A 366 -5.81 19.09 -0.33
C ASN A 366 -7.01 18.99 -1.31
N VAL A 367 -7.95 18.06 -1.06
CA VAL A 367 -9.12 17.79 -1.91
C VAL A 367 -10.39 17.71 -1.05
N PRO A 368 -10.88 18.85 -0.52
CA PRO A 368 -11.98 18.88 0.46
C PRO A 368 -13.36 18.50 -0.12
N SER A 369 -13.47 18.37 -1.44
CA SER A 369 -14.70 17.91 -2.12
C SER A 369 -14.99 16.42 -1.93
N VAL A 370 -13.99 15.62 -1.52
CA VAL A 370 -14.11 14.16 -1.42
C VAL A 370 -14.69 13.79 -0.06
N CYS A 371 -15.73 12.96 -0.07
CA CYS A 371 -16.36 12.52 1.17
C CYS A 371 -15.45 11.56 1.95
N PRO A 372 -15.52 11.56 3.29
CA PRO A 372 -14.67 10.76 4.16
C PRO A 372 -14.74 9.25 3.90
N GLU A 373 -15.90 8.72 3.52
CA GLU A 373 -16.03 7.31 3.14
C GLU A 373 -15.16 6.98 1.93
N GLU A 374 -15.13 7.82 0.90
CA GLU A 374 -14.30 7.63 -0.29
C GLU A 374 -12.81 7.67 0.07
N ILE A 375 -12.41 8.57 0.97
CA ILE A 375 -11.02 8.65 1.45
C ILE A 375 -10.64 7.35 2.20
N LEU A 376 -11.53 6.84 3.07
CA LEU A 376 -11.29 5.57 3.76
C LEU A 376 -11.19 4.38 2.78
N ARG A 377 -11.93 4.39 1.69
CA ARG A 377 -11.78 3.38 0.61
C ARG A 377 -10.39 3.40 -0.01
N MET A 378 -9.73 4.55 -0.07
CA MET A 378 -8.38 4.70 -0.65
C MET A 378 -7.27 4.04 0.21
N VAL A 379 -7.57 3.67 1.46
CA VAL A 379 -6.67 2.94 2.36
C VAL A 379 -7.22 1.56 2.77
N THR A 380 -8.32 1.11 2.18
CA THR A 380 -8.95 -0.20 2.48
C THR A 380 -9.29 -0.96 1.20
N VAL A 381 -10.41 -0.64 0.56
CA VAL A 381 -10.95 -1.36 -0.60
C VAL A 381 -10.10 -1.19 -1.84
N ASN A 382 -9.66 0.04 -2.11
CA ASN A 382 -8.92 0.35 -3.34
C ASN A 382 -7.54 -0.31 -3.37
N PRO A 383 -6.71 -0.23 -2.30
CA PRO A 383 -5.43 -0.93 -2.28
C PRO A 383 -5.58 -2.46 -2.21
N ALA A 384 -6.64 -2.99 -1.58
CA ALA A 384 -6.92 -4.42 -1.66
C ALA A 384 -7.10 -4.85 -3.13
N ARG A 385 -7.82 -4.06 -3.94
CA ARG A 385 -7.96 -4.31 -5.37
C ARG A 385 -6.63 -4.17 -6.13
N ALA A 386 -5.83 -3.15 -5.83
CA ALA A 386 -4.52 -2.95 -6.46
C ALA A 386 -3.56 -4.11 -6.20
N LEU A 387 -3.61 -4.69 -5.00
CA LEU A 387 -2.79 -5.83 -4.60
C LEU A 387 -3.41 -7.20 -4.95
N ARG A 388 -4.54 -7.24 -5.67
CA ARG A 388 -5.30 -8.46 -6.00
C ARG A 388 -5.77 -9.25 -4.77
N LEU A 389 -6.09 -8.54 -3.70
CA LEU A 389 -6.59 -9.07 -2.43
C LEU A 389 -8.05 -8.67 -2.15
N GLU A 390 -8.78 -8.15 -3.14
CA GLU A 390 -10.14 -7.62 -3.01
C GLU A 390 -11.19 -8.66 -2.60
N ASN A 391 -10.88 -9.93 -2.75
CA ASN A 391 -11.72 -11.05 -2.32
C ASN A 391 -11.39 -11.56 -0.91
N ALA A 392 -10.35 -10.97 -0.26
CA ALA A 392 -9.88 -11.37 1.06
C ALA A 392 -9.75 -10.21 2.04
N LEU A 393 -9.46 -9.00 1.57
CA LEU A 393 -9.14 -7.83 2.40
C LEU A 393 -9.93 -6.57 2.02
N GLY A 394 -9.84 -5.55 2.85
CA GLY A 394 -10.41 -4.22 2.64
C GLY A 394 -11.88 -4.09 3.01
N ARG A 395 -12.50 -5.17 3.52
CA ARG A 395 -13.91 -5.17 3.99
C ARG A 395 -14.08 -6.05 5.22
N VAL A 396 -15.00 -5.68 6.09
CA VAL A 396 -15.47 -6.56 7.17
C VAL A 396 -16.67 -7.36 6.64
N ARG A 397 -16.38 -8.56 6.13
CA ARG A 397 -17.39 -9.39 5.45
C ARG A 397 -17.11 -10.87 5.71
N SER A 398 -18.18 -11.68 5.85
CA SER A 398 -18.04 -13.13 5.94
C SER A 398 -17.24 -13.72 4.77
N GLY A 399 -16.28 -14.59 5.07
CA GLY A 399 -15.36 -15.20 4.14
C GLY A 399 -14.07 -14.41 3.90
N PHE A 400 -13.95 -13.18 4.44
CA PHE A 400 -12.75 -12.36 4.36
C PHE A 400 -11.81 -12.70 5.53
N GLU A 401 -10.53 -12.37 5.36
CA GLU A 401 -9.53 -12.43 6.43
C GLU A 401 -9.91 -11.46 7.57
N ALA A 402 -9.67 -11.88 8.80
CA ALA A 402 -9.90 -11.03 9.95
C ALA A 402 -8.68 -10.11 10.18
N ASP A 403 -8.49 -9.19 9.24
CA ASP A 403 -7.60 -8.05 9.33
C ASP A 403 -8.44 -6.85 9.74
N LEU A 404 -8.35 -6.48 11.02
CA LEU A 404 -9.26 -5.52 11.66
C LEU A 404 -8.50 -4.51 12.50
N VAL A 405 -9.05 -3.31 12.62
CA VAL A 405 -8.53 -2.25 13.49
C VAL A 405 -9.65 -1.55 14.24
N ALA A 406 -9.38 -1.15 15.48
CA ALA A 406 -10.31 -0.37 16.28
C ALA A 406 -9.74 1.02 16.59
N VAL A 407 -10.56 2.04 16.36
CA VAL A 407 -10.25 3.45 16.67
C VAL A 407 -11.28 4.01 17.65
N PRO A 408 -10.92 4.99 18.49
CA PRO A 408 -11.87 5.60 19.43
C PRO A 408 -13.09 6.18 18.70
N CYS A 409 -14.28 5.98 19.29
CA CYS A 409 -15.53 6.61 18.84
C CYS A 409 -15.83 7.81 19.74
N ALA A 410 -15.62 9.01 19.24
CA ALA A 410 -15.67 10.24 20.04
C ALA A 410 -16.97 11.04 19.91
N GLY A 411 -18.16 10.43 19.69
CA GLY A 411 -19.43 11.14 19.82
C GLY A 411 -20.29 11.30 18.57
N SER A 412 -20.94 12.44 18.36
CA SER A 412 -22.11 12.64 17.49
C SER A 412 -21.82 13.02 16.03
N THR A 413 -20.56 13.01 15.58
CA THR A 413 -20.17 13.32 14.20
C THR A 413 -20.29 12.09 13.31
N ASP A 414 -20.26 12.29 12.01
CA ASP A 414 -20.18 11.19 11.03
C ASP A 414 -19.03 10.24 11.35
N VAL A 415 -19.30 8.93 11.34
CA VAL A 415 -18.33 7.91 11.74
C VAL A 415 -17.07 7.89 10.84
N PHE A 416 -17.21 8.22 9.56
CA PHE A 416 -16.08 8.28 8.64
C PHE A 416 -15.20 9.49 8.94
N GLU A 417 -15.80 10.65 9.30
CA GLU A 417 -15.05 11.81 9.79
C GLU A 417 -14.27 11.49 11.07
N GLN A 418 -14.89 10.75 12.00
CA GLN A 418 -14.22 10.33 13.23
C GLN A 418 -13.00 9.44 12.93
N ILE A 419 -13.13 8.50 11.99
CA ILE A 419 -12.03 7.62 11.59
C ILE A 419 -10.88 8.44 11.01
N ILE A 420 -11.15 9.33 10.05
CA ILE A 420 -10.11 10.15 9.40
C ILE A 420 -9.43 11.08 10.41
N SER A 421 -10.20 11.62 11.35
CA SER A 421 -9.69 12.53 12.39
C SER A 421 -8.84 11.83 13.46
N CYS A 422 -8.72 10.50 13.45
CA CYS A 422 -7.90 9.77 14.40
C CYS A 422 -6.43 10.20 14.26
N ASP A 423 -5.84 10.74 15.34
CA ASP A 423 -4.47 11.21 15.43
C ASP A 423 -3.60 10.40 16.39
N ALA A 424 -4.20 9.42 17.06
CA ALA A 424 -3.56 8.57 18.04
C ALA A 424 -3.19 7.19 17.47
N ALA A 425 -2.37 6.46 18.21
CA ALA A 425 -2.17 5.04 17.99
C ALA A 425 -3.50 4.28 18.14
N VAL A 426 -3.72 3.27 17.29
CA VAL A 426 -4.93 2.45 17.39
C VAL A 426 -4.96 1.68 18.73
N SER A 427 -6.14 1.58 19.32
CA SER A 427 -6.31 0.91 20.60
C SER A 427 -6.20 -0.62 20.49
N TRP A 428 -6.55 -1.17 19.31
CA TRP A 428 -6.57 -2.59 19.06
C TRP A 428 -6.45 -2.89 17.55
N SER A 429 -5.74 -3.97 17.21
CA SER A 429 -5.67 -4.46 15.86
C SER A 429 -5.47 -5.97 15.77
N MET A 430 -5.91 -6.57 14.65
CA MET A 430 -5.85 -7.99 14.34
C MET A 430 -5.39 -8.21 12.92
N VAL A 431 -4.53 -9.20 12.70
CA VAL A 431 -4.06 -9.64 11.37
C VAL A 431 -4.25 -11.14 11.24
N SER A 432 -4.95 -11.57 10.18
CA SER A 432 -5.29 -12.99 9.96
C SER A 432 -5.86 -13.67 11.21
N GLY A 433 -6.73 -12.96 11.93
CA GLY A 433 -7.36 -13.45 13.15
C GLY A 433 -6.49 -13.40 14.41
N ASN A 434 -5.24 -12.97 14.34
CA ASN A 434 -4.35 -12.86 15.50
C ASN A 434 -4.31 -11.41 15.98
N VAL A 435 -4.51 -11.20 17.30
CA VAL A 435 -4.38 -9.86 17.90
C VAL A 435 -2.91 -9.46 17.88
N VAL A 436 -2.60 -8.33 17.23
CA VAL A 436 -1.22 -7.85 17.06
C VAL A 436 -0.92 -6.55 17.80
N ALA A 437 -1.95 -5.80 18.21
CA ALA A 437 -1.84 -4.66 19.11
C ALA A 437 -3.03 -4.62 20.07
N SER A 438 -2.77 -4.44 21.36
CA SER A 438 -3.74 -4.09 22.36
C SER A 438 -3.08 -3.14 23.35
N VAL A 439 -3.67 -1.97 23.59
CA VAL A 439 -3.22 -1.09 24.67
C VAL A 439 -3.85 -1.62 25.95
N PRO A 440 -3.06 -2.00 26.98
CA PRO A 440 -3.61 -2.39 28.27
C PRO A 440 -4.31 -1.17 28.89
N GLY A 441 -5.64 -1.20 29.08
CA GLY A 441 -6.30 -0.18 29.89
C GLY A 441 -7.67 0.33 29.44
N SER A 442 -8.48 -0.47 28.73
CA SER A 442 -9.90 -0.14 28.55
C SER A 442 -10.85 -1.28 28.93
N ALA A 443 -10.40 -2.18 29.80
CA ALA A 443 -11.31 -3.08 30.49
C ALA A 443 -11.87 -2.34 31.71
N GLY A 444 -13.08 -1.81 31.56
CA GLY A 444 -14.07 -1.48 32.59
C GLY A 444 -13.61 -0.73 33.84
N CYS A 445 -13.95 0.55 33.93
CA CYS A 445 -14.50 1.09 35.18
C CYS A 445 -16.01 1.19 35.04
#